data_453f190bd9bbed0c534bca2736187ed2
#
_entry.id   453f190bd9bbed0c534bca2736187ed2
#
_cell.length_a   1.000
_cell.length_b   1.000
_cell.length_c   1.000
_cell.angle_alpha   90.00
_cell.angle_beta   90.00
_cell.angle_gamma   90.00
#
_symmetry.space_group_name_H-M   'P 1'
#
loop_
_entity.id
_entity.type
_entity.pdbx_description
1 polymer ?
#
loop_
_entity_poly.entity_id
_entity_poly.type
_entity_poly.pdbx_seq_one_letter_code
_entity_poly.pdbx_strand_id
1 'polypeptide(L)'
;MGKIEWAMWANEQALASGLILLTGGIVGVAGQFRGWQFASYAVAAGVFVCLLEYPRSKRAKGTSVERTGQYCFTVCVKAFGPLTRNYYVRAFLHAAICVPGGFMLATVLGCVCLGISSLIYLAAAIRGEHWEPILPRKETRKPVAESIKNPPQNPPPRPPPEMRKKISDLEGAAYDNPVSVTD
;
A
#
# COMPACT_ATOMS: atom_id res chain seq x y z
N MET A 1 -16.09 11.82 16.39
CA MET A 1 -15.29 12.43 15.31
C MET A 1 -14.05 11.58 15.06
N GLY A 2 -13.83 11.12 13.82
CA GLY A 2 -12.62 10.38 13.44
C GLY A 2 -11.40 11.31 13.54
N LYS A 3 -10.34 10.88 14.23
CA LYS A 3 -9.09 11.63 14.22
C LYS A 3 -8.54 11.59 12.79
N ILE A 4 -8.29 12.76 12.21
CA ILE A 4 -7.65 12.88 10.88
C ILE A 4 -6.20 12.42 11.02
N GLU A 5 -5.79 11.47 10.19
CA GLU A 5 -4.41 10.98 10.12
C GLU A 5 -3.64 11.83 9.09
N TRP A 6 -2.88 12.79 9.59
CA TRP A 6 -2.15 13.75 8.76
C TRP A 6 -1.01 13.10 7.98
N ALA A 7 -0.36 12.10 8.56
CA ALA A 7 0.73 11.38 7.91
C ALA A 7 0.30 10.70 6.60
N MET A 8 -0.95 10.23 6.51
CA MET A 8 -1.46 9.65 5.29
C MET A 8 -1.59 10.67 4.16
N TRP A 9 -2.13 11.85 4.49
CA TRP A 9 -2.22 12.96 3.53
C TRP A 9 -0.84 13.43 3.08
N ALA A 10 0.11 13.55 4.04
CA ALA A 10 1.49 13.91 3.74
C ALA A 10 2.14 12.91 2.78
N ASN A 11 1.95 11.60 2.99
CA ASN A 11 2.52 10.56 2.13
C ASN A 11 1.97 10.61 0.69
N GLU A 12 0.65 10.77 0.52
CA GLU A 12 0.06 10.91 -0.83
C GLU A 12 0.54 12.19 -1.51
N GLN A 13 0.54 13.30 -0.79
CA GLN A 13 1.01 14.59 -1.30
C GLN A 13 2.50 14.55 -1.67
N ALA A 14 3.34 13.94 -0.83
CA ALA A 14 4.78 13.83 -1.09
C ALA A 14 5.08 12.93 -2.29
N LEU A 15 4.34 11.83 -2.46
CA LEU A 15 4.49 10.95 -3.62
C LEU A 15 4.12 11.70 -4.92
N ALA A 16 2.98 12.40 -4.93
CA ALA A 16 2.56 13.21 -6.07
C ALA A 16 3.59 14.30 -6.38
N SER A 17 4.11 14.97 -5.35
CA SER A 17 5.15 16.02 -5.48
C SER A 17 6.45 15.45 -6.06
N GLY A 18 6.85 14.24 -5.62
CA GLY A 18 8.02 13.53 -6.15
C GLY A 18 7.89 13.24 -7.65
N LEU A 19 6.71 12.84 -8.11
CA LEU A 19 6.44 12.62 -9.54
C LEU A 19 6.48 13.93 -10.33
N ILE A 20 5.91 15.02 -9.80
CA ILE A 20 5.97 16.34 -10.43
C ILE A 20 7.43 16.84 -10.51
N LEU A 21 8.18 16.67 -9.42
CA LEU A 21 9.60 17.05 -9.37
C LEU A 21 10.43 16.24 -10.39
N LEU A 22 10.19 14.94 -10.49
CA LEU A 22 10.82 14.05 -11.45
C LEU A 22 10.53 14.49 -12.90
N THR A 23 9.26 14.72 -13.23
CA THR A 23 8.86 15.14 -14.58
C THR A 23 9.44 16.51 -14.94
N GLY A 24 9.37 17.48 -14.03
CA GLY A 24 9.99 18.81 -14.19
C GLY A 24 11.51 18.72 -14.38
N GLY A 25 12.16 17.83 -13.62
CA GLY A 25 13.58 17.56 -13.76
C GLY A 25 13.95 16.98 -15.13
N ILE A 26 13.18 15.98 -15.61
CA ILE A 26 13.38 15.38 -16.96
C ILE A 26 13.23 16.46 -18.05
N VAL A 27 12.19 17.29 -17.98
CA VAL A 27 11.97 18.38 -18.93
C VAL A 27 13.14 19.38 -18.90
N GLY A 28 13.62 19.71 -17.70
CA GLY A 28 14.74 20.64 -17.55
C GLY A 28 16.05 20.12 -18.11
N VAL A 29 16.34 18.81 -17.92
CA VAL A 29 17.53 18.14 -18.49
C VAL A 29 17.38 18.00 -20.00
N ALA A 30 16.25 17.51 -20.51
CA ALA A 30 16.01 17.31 -21.93
C ALA A 30 16.04 18.61 -22.72
N GLY A 31 15.49 19.69 -22.15
CA GLY A 31 15.51 21.02 -22.74
C GLY A 31 16.84 21.77 -22.61
N GLN A 32 17.81 21.18 -21.88
CA GLN A 32 19.11 21.80 -21.60
C GLN A 32 18.99 23.26 -21.12
N PHE A 33 17.99 23.53 -20.28
CA PHE A 33 17.73 24.87 -19.78
C PHE A 33 18.89 25.37 -18.93
N ARG A 34 19.01 26.69 -18.85
CA ARG A 34 20.04 27.29 -17.98
C ARG A 34 19.88 26.77 -16.55
N GLY A 35 20.91 26.13 -16.02
CA GLY A 35 20.88 25.48 -14.70
C GLY A 35 20.40 24.03 -14.74
N TRP A 36 20.57 23.33 -15.86
CA TRP A 36 20.21 21.92 -16.03
C TRP A 36 20.79 20.98 -14.96
N GLN A 37 21.87 21.39 -14.26
CA GLN A 37 22.43 20.67 -13.10
C GLN A 37 21.41 20.55 -11.97
N PHE A 38 20.63 21.60 -11.70
CA PHE A 38 19.53 21.57 -10.72
C PHE A 38 18.39 20.66 -11.19
N ALA A 39 18.16 20.59 -12.52
CA ALA A 39 17.19 19.65 -13.06
C ALA A 39 17.66 18.19 -12.89
N SER A 40 18.94 17.90 -13.10
CA SER A 40 19.50 16.56 -12.85
C SER A 40 19.38 16.17 -11.38
N TYR A 41 19.66 17.13 -10.47
CA TYR A 41 19.39 16.93 -9.05
C TYR A 41 17.92 16.63 -8.78
N ALA A 42 17.00 17.38 -9.41
CA ALA A 42 15.56 17.20 -9.21
C ALA A 42 15.07 15.83 -9.71
N VAL A 43 15.66 15.28 -10.77
CA VAL A 43 15.39 13.90 -11.23
C VAL A 43 15.77 12.91 -10.12
N ALA A 44 17.01 12.98 -9.61
CA ALA A 44 17.48 12.09 -8.55
C ALA A 44 16.66 12.24 -7.28
N ALA A 45 16.37 13.48 -6.87
CA ALA A 45 15.55 13.80 -5.70
C ALA A 45 14.10 13.30 -5.86
N GLY A 46 13.50 13.47 -7.03
CA GLY A 46 12.16 12.99 -7.34
C GLY A 46 12.05 11.46 -7.26
N VAL A 47 13.03 10.74 -7.83
CA VAL A 47 13.12 9.28 -7.68
C VAL A 47 13.25 8.90 -6.21
N PHE A 48 14.14 9.55 -5.48
CA PHE A 48 14.37 9.27 -4.05
C PHE A 48 13.09 9.48 -3.22
N VAL A 49 12.39 10.60 -3.42
CA VAL A 49 11.12 10.88 -2.74
C VAL A 49 10.07 9.82 -3.10
N CYS A 50 9.93 9.45 -4.38
CA CYS A 50 9.02 8.40 -4.79
C CYS A 50 9.33 7.06 -4.11
N LEU A 51 10.60 6.66 -4.03
CA LEU A 51 11.00 5.41 -3.37
C LEU A 51 10.73 5.45 -1.86
N LEU A 52 10.99 6.60 -1.22
CA LEU A 52 10.78 6.78 0.22
C LEU A 52 9.29 6.78 0.59
N GLU A 53 8.45 7.41 -0.23
CA GLU A 53 7.04 7.62 0.06
C GLU A 53 6.12 6.56 -0.59
N TYR A 54 6.65 5.67 -1.43
CA TYR A 54 5.86 4.60 -2.03
C TYR A 54 5.19 3.70 -0.98
N PRO A 55 5.88 3.23 0.09
CA PRO A 55 5.24 2.42 1.12
C PRO A 55 4.38 3.28 2.04
N ARG A 56 3.09 2.96 2.07
CA ARG A 56 2.12 3.57 3.00
C ARG A 56 2.36 3.13 4.44
N SER A 57 2.05 4.01 5.37
CA SER A 57 1.94 3.66 6.79
C SER A 57 0.64 2.93 7.07
N LYS A 58 0.67 2.06 8.08
CA LYS A 58 -0.53 1.43 8.64
C LYS A 58 -1.43 2.50 9.26
N ARG A 59 -2.73 2.41 9.00
CA ARG A 59 -3.72 3.29 9.63
C ARG A 59 -3.89 2.93 11.10
N ALA A 60 -4.02 3.93 11.95
CA ALA A 60 -4.35 3.74 13.35
C ALA A 60 -5.79 3.24 13.54
N LYS A 61 -6.71 3.66 12.64
CA LYS A 61 -8.11 3.21 12.64
C LYS A 61 -8.55 2.84 11.22
N GLY A 62 -9.20 1.69 11.09
CA GLY A 62 -9.74 1.21 9.82
C GLY A 62 -8.81 0.28 9.04
N THR A 63 -9.23 -0.08 7.83
CA THR A 63 -8.51 -1.01 6.96
C THR A 63 -7.36 -0.29 6.25
N SER A 64 -6.16 -0.83 6.38
CA SER A 64 -4.99 -0.35 5.63
C SER A 64 -4.95 -1.07 4.28
N VAL A 65 -4.95 -0.30 3.20
CA VAL A 65 -4.82 -0.83 1.84
C VAL A 65 -3.37 -0.68 1.40
N GLU A 66 -2.74 -1.79 1.05
CA GLU A 66 -1.37 -1.81 0.54
C GLU A 66 -1.33 -1.38 -0.93
N ARG A 67 -0.23 -0.70 -1.34
CA ARG A 67 0.06 -0.48 -2.76
C ARG A 67 0.71 -1.72 -3.35
N THR A 68 0.42 -2.00 -4.62
CA THR A 68 1.02 -3.14 -5.34
C THR A 68 2.55 -3.06 -5.30
N GLY A 69 3.20 -4.15 -4.87
CA GLY A 69 4.68 -4.19 -4.78
C GLY A 69 5.29 -3.41 -3.60
N GLN A 70 4.49 -2.85 -2.70
CA GLN A 70 4.97 -2.07 -1.54
C GLN A 70 5.96 -2.84 -0.66
N TYR A 71 5.90 -4.16 -0.64
CA TYR A 71 6.73 -4.99 0.24
C TYR A 71 8.22 -4.76 0.05
N CYS A 72 8.70 -4.73 -1.21
CA CYS A 72 10.13 -4.48 -1.51
C CYS A 72 10.60 -3.14 -0.95
N PHE A 73 9.83 -2.08 -1.17
CA PHE A 73 10.16 -0.73 -0.68
C PHE A 73 10.04 -0.63 0.85
N THR A 74 9.11 -1.36 1.45
CA THR A 74 8.99 -1.46 2.91
C THR A 74 10.25 -2.04 3.55
N VAL A 75 10.89 -3.02 2.90
CA VAL A 75 12.16 -3.59 3.36
C VAL A 75 13.27 -2.53 3.31
N CYS A 76 13.37 -1.76 2.21
CA CYS A 76 14.33 -0.66 2.10
C CYS A 76 14.11 0.40 3.18
N VAL A 77 12.86 0.85 3.39
CA VAL A 77 12.52 1.84 4.42
C VAL A 77 12.84 1.31 5.83
N LYS A 78 12.62 0.02 6.09
CA LYS A 78 13.02 -0.61 7.35
C LYS A 78 14.52 -0.67 7.54
N ALA A 79 15.30 -0.89 6.47
CA ALA A 79 16.76 -0.95 6.53
C ALA A 79 17.37 0.40 6.97
N PHE A 80 16.77 1.53 6.56
CA PHE A 80 17.15 2.86 7.02
C PHE A 80 16.74 3.16 8.48
N GLY A 81 16.03 2.24 9.12
CA GLY A 81 15.76 2.23 10.55
C GLY A 81 14.92 3.41 11.08
N PRO A 82 15.28 3.96 12.26
CA PRO A 82 14.48 4.98 12.92
C PRO A 82 14.43 6.32 12.17
N LEU A 83 15.41 6.62 11.30
CA LEU A 83 15.45 7.87 10.54
C LEU A 83 14.23 8.01 9.62
N THR A 84 13.90 6.97 8.87
CA THR A 84 12.78 6.99 7.92
C THR A 84 11.41 6.80 8.57
N ARG A 85 11.38 6.27 9.81
CA ARG A 85 10.15 6.09 10.59
C ARG A 85 9.69 7.35 11.31
N ASN A 86 10.61 8.29 11.54
CA ASN A 86 10.33 9.53 12.23
C ASN A 86 9.84 10.61 11.25
N TYR A 87 8.64 11.13 11.46
CA TYR A 87 8.07 12.15 10.61
C TYR A 87 8.77 13.52 10.72
N TYR A 88 9.45 13.82 11.82
CA TYR A 88 10.31 15.00 11.90
C TYR A 88 11.46 14.93 10.90
N VAL A 89 12.10 13.75 10.80
CA VAL A 89 13.20 13.53 9.84
C VAL A 89 12.69 13.63 8.41
N ARG A 90 11.52 13.05 8.11
CA ARG A 90 10.90 13.18 6.77
C ARG A 90 10.56 14.62 6.42
N ALA A 91 9.97 15.37 7.35
CA ALA A 91 9.67 16.79 7.16
C ALA A 91 10.94 17.58 6.85
N PHE A 92 11.99 17.41 7.65
CA PHE A 92 13.28 18.06 7.41
C PHE A 92 13.91 17.67 6.07
N LEU A 93 13.90 16.39 5.75
CA LEU A 93 14.44 15.86 4.50
C LEU A 93 13.74 16.45 3.27
N HIS A 94 12.40 16.48 3.27
CA HIS A 94 11.65 17.10 2.17
C HIS A 94 11.91 18.60 2.05
N ALA A 95 11.98 19.31 3.17
CA ALA A 95 12.35 20.73 3.16
C ALA A 95 13.75 20.95 2.59
N ALA A 96 14.72 20.13 2.98
CA ALA A 96 16.08 20.22 2.47
C ALA A 96 16.18 19.93 0.96
N ILE A 97 15.39 18.98 0.46
CA ILE A 97 15.32 18.66 -0.98
C ILE A 97 14.73 19.82 -1.79
N CYS A 98 13.78 20.56 -1.23
CA CYS A 98 13.14 21.68 -1.92
C CYS A 98 14.13 22.82 -2.24
N VAL A 99 15.15 23.04 -1.41
CA VAL A 99 16.06 24.18 -1.56
C VAL A 99 16.81 24.16 -2.90
N PRO A 100 17.60 23.10 -3.25
CA PRO A 100 18.28 23.10 -4.54
C PRO A 100 17.33 22.93 -5.73
N GLY A 101 16.23 22.20 -5.56
CA GLY A 101 15.23 21.98 -6.62
C GLY A 101 14.44 23.22 -6.98
N GLY A 102 14.37 24.21 -6.08
CA GLY A 102 13.65 25.47 -6.29
C GLY A 102 14.37 26.49 -7.20
N PHE A 103 15.64 26.27 -7.54
CA PHE A 103 16.41 27.17 -8.38
C PHE A 103 16.08 27.10 -9.89
N MET A 104 15.21 26.18 -10.27
CA MET A 104 14.80 26.01 -11.66
C MET A 104 13.29 26.08 -11.83
N LEU A 105 12.81 26.89 -12.78
CA LEU A 105 11.38 27.12 -12.99
C LEU A 105 10.61 25.80 -13.27
N ALA A 106 11.20 24.86 -14.02
CA ALA A 106 10.56 23.60 -14.36
C ALA A 106 10.31 22.69 -13.13
N THR A 107 11.05 22.87 -12.05
CA THR A 107 10.99 22.05 -10.83
C THR A 107 10.32 22.76 -9.65
N VAL A 108 10.12 24.10 -9.73
CA VAL A 108 9.53 24.92 -8.66
C VAL A 108 8.19 24.38 -8.17
N LEU A 109 7.30 23.98 -9.10
CA LEU A 109 5.99 23.45 -8.73
C LEU A 109 6.12 22.18 -7.86
N GLY A 110 6.99 21.24 -8.25
CA GLY A 110 7.28 20.04 -7.47
C GLY A 110 7.84 20.37 -6.09
N CYS A 111 8.74 21.36 -6.02
CA CYS A 111 9.32 21.81 -4.75
C CYS A 111 8.29 22.48 -3.83
N VAL A 112 7.42 23.34 -4.36
CA VAL A 112 6.33 23.95 -3.58
C VAL A 112 5.40 22.88 -3.01
N CYS A 113 4.95 21.93 -3.85
CA CYS A 113 4.11 20.82 -3.41
C CYS A 113 4.80 19.94 -2.36
N LEU A 114 6.11 19.70 -2.52
CA LEU A 114 6.90 18.92 -1.56
C LEU A 114 7.10 19.70 -0.25
N GLY A 115 7.27 21.02 -0.31
CA GLY A 115 7.31 21.89 0.86
C GLY A 115 6.01 21.85 1.66
N ILE A 116 4.85 21.85 0.99
CA ILE A 116 3.55 21.66 1.64
C ILE A 116 3.48 20.30 2.33
N SER A 117 3.93 19.23 1.68
CA SER A 117 3.94 17.91 2.30
C SER A 117 4.88 17.83 3.52
N SER A 118 6.01 18.56 3.48
CA SER A 118 6.90 18.72 4.63
C SER A 118 6.18 19.33 5.83
N LEU A 119 5.40 20.40 5.62
CA LEU A 119 4.61 21.03 6.69
C LEU A 119 3.54 20.09 7.24
N ILE A 120 2.89 19.30 6.39
CA ILE A 120 1.89 18.30 6.82
C ILE A 120 2.59 17.19 7.64
N TYR A 121 3.78 16.73 7.24
CA TYR A 121 4.57 15.78 8.04
C TYR A 121 4.98 16.37 9.39
N LEU A 122 5.35 17.63 9.43
CA LEU A 122 5.65 18.31 10.69
C LEU A 122 4.43 18.34 11.61
N ALA A 123 3.25 18.65 11.07
CA ALA A 123 2.00 18.63 11.83
C ALA A 123 1.66 17.21 12.34
N ALA A 124 1.88 16.17 11.53
CA ALA A 124 1.72 14.78 11.93
C ALA A 124 2.69 14.39 13.06
N ALA A 125 3.96 14.82 12.95
CA ALA A 125 4.99 14.57 13.96
C ALA A 125 4.65 15.23 15.29
N ILE A 126 4.20 16.49 15.30
CA ILE A 126 3.76 17.22 16.53
C ILE A 126 2.59 16.49 17.19
N ARG A 127 1.72 15.85 16.41
CA ARG A 127 0.60 15.05 16.92
C ARG A 127 1.00 13.67 17.42
N GLY A 128 2.28 13.30 17.33
CA GLY A 128 2.81 12.03 17.79
C GLY A 128 2.46 10.85 16.86
N GLU A 129 2.16 11.12 15.59
CA GLU A 129 2.00 10.06 14.61
C GLU A 129 3.36 9.45 14.27
N HIS A 130 3.42 8.12 14.10
CA HIS A 130 4.63 7.37 13.73
C HIS A 130 4.36 6.48 12.53
N TRP A 131 5.37 6.30 11.68
CA TRP A 131 5.27 5.39 10.57
C TRP A 131 5.34 3.93 11.04
N GLU A 132 4.29 3.17 10.74
CA GLU A 132 4.22 1.74 10.99
C GLU A 132 4.09 0.98 9.67
N PRO A 133 4.88 -0.10 9.45
CA PRO A 133 4.75 -0.91 8.24
C PRO A 133 3.43 -1.68 8.25
N ILE A 134 2.79 -1.76 7.10
CA ILE A 134 1.69 -2.69 6.89
C ILE A 134 2.31 -4.08 6.75
N LEU A 135 1.99 -4.98 7.67
CA LEU A 135 2.40 -6.37 7.58
C LEU A 135 1.35 -7.11 6.74
N PRO A 136 1.77 -7.93 5.75
CA PRO A 136 0.83 -8.76 5.01
C PRO A 136 0.05 -9.59 6.01
N ARG A 137 -1.27 -9.51 5.95
CA ARG A 137 -2.15 -10.32 6.76
C ARG A 137 -1.89 -11.77 6.35
N LYS A 138 -1.24 -12.53 7.22
CA LYS A 138 -1.21 -13.98 7.06
C LYS A 138 -2.67 -14.43 7.08
N GLU A 139 -3.22 -14.74 5.92
CA GLU A 139 -4.48 -15.47 5.86
C GLU A 139 -4.21 -16.78 6.60
N THR A 140 -4.70 -16.84 7.83
CA THR A 140 -4.79 -18.09 8.55
C THR A 140 -5.84 -18.89 7.79
N ARG A 141 -5.41 -19.56 6.71
CA ARG A 141 -6.22 -20.63 6.12
C ARG A 141 -6.45 -21.58 7.27
N LYS A 142 -7.69 -21.61 7.76
CA LYS A 142 -8.07 -22.65 8.73
C LYS A 142 -7.68 -23.96 8.07
N PRO A 143 -6.76 -24.74 8.64
CA PRO A 143 -6.32 -25.97 8.00
C PRO A 143 -7.56 -26.83 7.81
N VAL A 144 -7.85 -27.17 6.56
CA VAL A 144 -8.99 -28.06 6.21
C VAL A 144 -8.90 -29.38 6.98
N ALA A 145 -7.68 -29.75 7.39
CA ALA A 145 -7.42 -30.91 8.23
C ALA A 145 -8.00 -30.83 9.66
N GLU A 146 -8.26 -29.63 10.20
CA GLU A 146 -8.91 -29.51 11.52
C GLU A 146 -10.38 -29.93 11.47
N SER A 147 -11.04 -29.76 10.32
CA SER A 147 -12.44 -30.18 10.16
C SER A 147 -12.61 -31.70 10.11
N ILE A 148 -11.54 -32.45 9.77
CA ILE A 148 -11.54 -33.92 9.74
C ILE A 148 -11.22 -34.50 11.13
N LYS A 149 -10.30 -33.84 11.88
CA LYS A 149 -9.91 -34.29 13.22
C LYS A 149 -10.88 -33.88 14.31
N ASN A 150 -11.50 -32.71 14.16
CA ASN A 150 -12.51 -32.19 15.08
C ASN A 150 -13.79 -31.92 14.27
N PRO A 151 -14.70 -32.88 14.15
CA PRO A 151 -16.00 -32.60 13.50
C PRO A 151 -16.69 -31.45 14.23
N PRO A 152 -17.40 -30.56 13.50
CA PRO A 152 -18.08 -29.43 14.12
C PRO A 152 -19.00 -29.92 15.22
N GLN A 153 -18.91 -29.30 16.40
CA GLN A 153 -19.73 -29.67 17.56
C GLN A 153 -21.23 -29.47 17.30
N ASN A 154 -21.58 -28.64 16.33
CA ASN A 154 -22.93 -28.51 15.81
C ASN A 154 -22.96 -28.97 14.35
N PRO A 155 -23.31 -30.22 14.05
CA PRO A 155 -23.53 -30.63 12.67
C PRO A 155 -24.66 -29.78 12.06
N PRO A 156 -24.55 -29.44 10.75
CA PRO A 156 -25.61 -28.67 10.09
C PRO A 156 -26.97 -29.36 10.30
N PRO A 157 -28.03 -28.58 10.47
CA PRO A 157 -29.36 -29.13 10.72
C PRO A 157 -29.71 -30.13 9.61
N ARG A 158 -30.18 -31.31 10.01
CA ARG A 158 -30.52 -32.37 9.07
C ARG A 158 -31.58 -31.85 8.09
N PRO A 159 -31.41 -32.07 6.79
CA PRO A 159 -32.43 -31.64 5.81
C PRO A 159 -33.79 -32.27 6.16
N PRO A 160 -34.89 -31.57 5.87
CA PRO A 160 -36.23 -32.04 6.11
C PRO A 160 -36.47 -33.44 5.51
N PRO A 161 -37.36 -34.24 6.09
CA PRO A 161 -37.59 -35.65 5.67
C PRO A 161 -37.94 -35.77 4.19
N GLU A 162 -38.65 -34.78 3.63
CA GLU A 162 -39.06 -34.74 2.21
C GLU A 162 -37.84 -34.61 1.26
N MET A 163 -36.83 -33.84 1.67
CA MET A 163 -35.60 -33.64 0.87
C MET A 163 -34.71 -34.87 0.90
N ARG A 164 -34.76 -35.65 2.01
CA ARG A 164 -34.05 -36.91 2.11
C ARG A 164 -34.65 -37.98 1.18
N LYS A 165 -35.97 -38.08 1.09
CA LYS A 165 -36.63 -38.99 0.15
C LYS A 165 -36.22 -38.68 -1.28
N LYS A 166 -36.23 -37.38 -1.68
CA LYS A 166 -35.79 -37.02 -3.03
C LYS A 166 -34.32 -37.37 -3.31
N ILE A 167 -33.44 -37.24 -2.34
CA ILE A 167 -32.01 -37.56 -2.52
C ILE A 167 -31.85 -39.09 -2.62
N SER A 168 -32.54 -39.88 -1.77
CA SER A 168 -32.48 -41.36 -1.86
C SER A 168 -33.08 -41.90 -3.14
N ASP A 169 -34.16 -41.27 -3.63
CA ASP A 169 -34.81 -41.69 -4.89
C ASP A 169 -33.91 -41.32 -6.10
N LEU A 170 -33.18 -40.24 -6.05
CA LEU A 170 -32.18 -39.87 -7.07
C LEU A 170 -30.94 -40.75 -7.04
N GLU A 171 -30.47 -41.15 -5.85
CA GLU A 171 -29.36 -42.08 -5.69
C GLU A 171 -29.77 -43.49 -6.12
N GLY A 172 -31.00 -43.94 -5.82
CA GLY A 172 -31.54 -45.20 -6.30
C GLY A 172 -31.67 -45.22 -7.84
N ALA A 173 -32.18 -44.16 -8.44
CA ALA A 173 -32.31 -44.06 -9.89
C ALA A 173 -30.94 -43.97 -10.62
N ALA A 174 -29.90 -43.47 -9.96
CA ALA A 174 -28.55 -43.48 -10.53
C ALA A 174 -27.87 -44.84 -10.52
N TYR A 175 -28.28 -45.75 -9.62
CA TYR A 175 -27.78 -47.10 -9.55
C TYR A 175 -28.50 -48.08 -10.50
N ASP A 176 -29.74 -47.75 -10.88
CA ASP A 176 -30.57 -48.59 -11.76
C ASP A 176 -30.39 -48.33 -13.27
N ASN A 177 -29.36 -47.58 -13.64
CA ASN A 177 -29.06 -47.33 -15.05
C ASN A 177 -27.95 -48.30 -15.52
N PRO A 178 -28.27 -49.56 -15.96
CA PRO A 178 -27.29 -50.44 -16.51
C PRO A 178 -26.82 -49.84 -17.83
N VAL A 179 -25.52 -49.53 -17.88
CA VAL A 179 -24.83 -49.21 -19.14
C VAL A 179 -25.03 -50.41 -20.04
N SER A 180 -25.95 -50.31 -21.01
CA SER A 180 -26.08 -51.31 -22.07
C SER A 180 -24.79 -51.25 -22.87
N VAL A 181 -23.89 -52.22 -22.59
CA VAL A 181 -22.78 -52.55 -23.47
C VAL A 181 -23.45 -53.17 -24.71
N THR A 182 -23.56 -52.41 -25.76
CA THR A 182 -23.84 -52.93 -27.10
C THR A 182 -22.49 -53.31 -27.69
N ASP A 183 -22.34 -54.60 -27.99
CA ASP A 183 -21.32 -55.19 -28.84
C ASP A 183 -21.15 -54.48 -30.19
#